data_bae2c75023ee9532ab65f136661dbcbe
#
_entry.id   bae2c75023ee9532ab65f136661dbcbe
#
_cell.length_a   1.000
_cell.length_b   1.000
_cell.length_c   1.000
_cell.angle_alpha   90.00
_cell.angle_beta   90.00
_cell.angle_gamma   90.00
#
_symmetry.space_group_name_H-M   'P 1'
#
loop_
_entity.id
_entity.type
_entity.pdbx_description
1 polymer ?
#
loop_
_entity_poly.entity_id
_entity_poly.type
_entity_poly.pdbx_seq_one_letter_code
_entity_poly.pdbx_strand_id
1 'polypeptide(L)'
;YIGYNYIASKGKEQLLDMLDVFKLERNVVKQYQPHSGGAQYIVKNTTPAFWYKVYEDSPKLYNVMAKWEEKYKKTPPADYVGSPYHPIQKWCAEMWATLWNAWVFGHHTLVDKELDFVFATDTLARTQQVKILHNAGVTDKDKERLFFKGDYINKNPFAIENFSWVDQNSASKKYTDAIELAKQARLGG
;
A
#
# COMPACT_ATOMS: atom_id res chain seq x y z
N TYR A 1 7.27 3.00 -0.79
CA TYR A 1 6.05 3.64 -1.32
C TYR A 1 5.56 4.82 -0.49
N ILE A 2 5.80 4.85 0.82
CA ILE A 2 5.41 5.98 1.68
C ILE A 2 6.60 6.76 2.23
N GLY A 3 7.79 6.52 1.69
CA GLY A 3 9.01 7.23 2.06
C GLY A 3 9.09 8.63 1.46
N TYR A 4 9.93 9.46 2.08
CA TYR A 4 10.16 10.85 1.68
C TYR A 4 10.47 11.01 0.18
N ASN A 5 11.39 10.22 -0.35
CA ASN A 5 11.83 10.36 -1.75
C ASN A 5 10.69 10.10 -2.74
N TYR A 6 9.81 9.11 -2.46
CA TYR A 6 8.66 8.85 -3.28
C TYR A 6 7.70 10.05 -3.30
N ILE A 7 7.37 10.60 -2.13
CA ILE A 7 6.45 11.75 -2.04
C ILE A 7 7.07 12.98 -2.72
N ALA A 8 8.35 13.26 -2.43
CA ALA A 8 9.05 14.40 -3.02
C ALA A 8 9.16 14.31 -4.54
N SER A 9 9.27 13.09 -5.11
CA SER A 9 9.28 12.89 -6.56
C SER A 9 7.93 13.19 -7.23
N LYS A 10 6.84 13.26 -6.46
CA LYS A 10 5.49 13.57 -6.94
C LYS A 10 5.16 15.07 -6.88
N GLY A 11 5.96 15.84 -6.17
CA GLY A 11 5.82 17.29 -6.05
C GLY A 11 6.21 17.79 -4.66
N LYS A 12 7.17 18.70 -4.58
CA LYS A 12 7.67 19.24 -3.31
C LYS A 12 6.63 20.04 -2.55
N GLU A 13 5.84 20.83 -3.27
CA GLU A 13 4.76 21.63 -2.66
C GLU A 13 3.67 20.72 -2.06
N GLN A 14 3.30 19.65 -2.78
CA GLN A 14 2.39 18.63 -2.27
C GLN A 14 2.91 18.01 -0.98
N LEU A 15 4.19 17.66 -0.93
CA LEU A 15 4.81 17.14 0.28
C LEU A 15 4.67 18.10 1.46
N LEU A 16 4.91 19.39 1.25
CA LEU A 16 4.82 20.39 2.33
C LEU A 16 3.38 20.51 2.86
N ASP A 17 2.39 20.56 1.98
CA ASP A 17 0.98 20.59 2.39
C ASP A 17 0.57 19.30 3.13
N MET A 18 1.09 18.14 2.70
CA MET A 18 0.84 16.89 3.40
C MET A 18 1.45 16.91 4.82
N LEU A 19 2.67 17.43 4.98
CA LEU A 19 3.34 17.55 6.28
C LEU A 19 2.62 18.50 7.22
N ASP A 20 2.03 19.58 6.68
CA ASP A 20 1.31 20.57 7.48
C ASP A 20 0.08 19.98 8.19
N VAL A 21 -0.57 18.97 7.62
CA VAL A 21 -1.67 18.24 8.29
C VAL A 21 -1.24 17.70 9.66
N PHE A 22 0.02 17.27 9.77
CA PHE A 22 0.59 16.63 10.98
C PHE A 22 1.47 17.58 11.79
N LYS A 23 1.70 18.81 11.32
CA LYS A 23 2.66 19.75 11.88
C LYS A 23 4.08 19.16 11.95
N LEU A 24 4.44 18.35 10.96
CA LEU A 24 5.75 17.74 10.85
C LEU A 24 6.69 18.59 9.99
N GLU A 25 7.93 18.71 10.45
CA GLU A 25 8.99 19.33 9.66
C GLU A 25 9.51 18.39 8.58
N ARG A 26 9.83 18.94 7.42
CA ARG A 26 10.40 18.21 6.28
C ARG A 26 11.65 17.41 6.66
N ASN A 27 12.52 17.97 7.49
CA ASN A 27 13.75 17.33 7.90
C ASN A 27 13.51 16.07 8.74
N VAL A 28 12.46 16.05 9.57
CA VAL A 28 12.06 14.88 10.34
C VAL A 28 11.70 13.74 9.40
N VAL A 29 10.81 13.97 8.43
CA VAL A 29 10.39 12.91 7.49
C VAL A 29 11.52 12.44 6.59
N LYS A 30 12.44 13.34 6.21
CA LYS A 30 13.65 12.99 5.46
C LYS A 30 14.60 12.11 6.28
N GLN A 31 14.80 12.44 7.55
CA GLN A 31 15.62 11.67 8.48
C GLN A 31 15.04 10.25 8.70
N TYR A 32 13.72 10.14 8.83
CA TYR A 32 13.02 8.87 9.03
C TYR A 32 12.75 8.09 7.73
N GLN A 33 13.25 8.52 6.59
CA GLN A 33 13.12 7.83 5.31
C GLN A 33 13.45 6.31 5.40
N PRO A 34 14.55 5.86 6.06
CA PRO A 34 14.88 4.44 6.18
C PRO A 34 13.90 3.64 7.05
N HIS A 35 13.08 4.33 7.84
CA HIS A 35 12.11 3.75 8.77
C HIS A 35 10.67 3.86 8.27
N SER A 36 10.50 4.20 7.00
CA SER A 36 9.20 4.34 6.36
C SER A 36 8.75 3.00 5.79
N GLY A 37 7.92 2.31 6.52
CA GLY A 37 7.25 1.08 6.12
C GLY A 37 5.89 1.32 5.47
N GLY A 38 5.17 0.28 5.14
CA GLY A 38 4.01 0.38 4.28
C GLY A 38 2.76 -0.38 4.69
N ALA A 39 2.53 -1.54 4.09
CA ALA A 39 1.23 -2.20 4.13
C ALA A 39 0.99 -3.05 5.39
N GLN A 40 2.04 -3.46 6.09
CA GLN A 40 1.97 -4.30 7.28
C GLN A 40 2.59 -3.59 8.47
N TYR A 41 1.91 -3.67 9.63
CA TYR A 41 2.35 -3.07 10.87
C TYR A 41 2.22 -4.05 12.02
N ILE A 42 3.21 -4.06 12.90
CA ILE A 42 3.07 -4.54 14.27
C ILE A 42 3.19 -3.29 15.15
N VAL A 43 2.09 -2.91 15.78
CA VAL A 43 2.04 -1.73 16.64
C VAL A 43 1.99 -2.14 18.10
N LYS A 44 2.74 -1.42 18.94
CA LYS A 44 2.80 -1.63 20.39
C LYS A 44 2.59 -0.31 21.11
N ASN A 45 2.00 -0.40 22.31
CA ASN A 45 1.86 0.75 23.21
C ASN A 45 1.10 1.94 22.61
N THR A 46 0.19 1.69 21.68
CA THR A 46 -0.69 2.73 21.15
C THR A 46 -1.83 3.02 22.10
N THR A 47 -2.32 4.25 22.06
CA THR A 47 -3.44 4.71 22.88
C THR A 47 -4.68 4.97 22.02
N PRO A 48 -5.89 5.04 22.61
CA PRO A 48 -7.07 5.49 21.87
C PRO A 48 -6.87 6.85 21.19
N ALA A 49 -6.17 7.78 21.85
CA ALA A 49 -5.86 9.10 21.29
C ALA A 49 -5.03 9.02 20.00
N PHE A 50 -4.07 8.09 19.94
CA PHE A 50 -3.30 7.83 18.72
C PHE A 50 -4.23 7.40 17.56
N TRP A 51 -5.09 6.41 17.78
CA TRP A 51 -5.98 5.92 16.73
C TRP A 51 -7.05 6.93 16.32
N TYR A 52 -7.54 7.70 17.28
CA TYR A 52 -8.45 8.80 16.99
C TYR A 52 -7.78 9.85 16.09
N LYS A 53 -6.52 10.18 16.37
CA LYS A 53 -5.76 11.12 15.55
C LYS A 53 -5.50 10.58 14.13
N VAL A 54 -5.18 9.29 13.99
CA VAL A 54 -5.07 8.63 12.67
C VAL A 54 -6.38 8.73 11.90
N TYR A 55 -7.50 8.45 12.56
CA TYR A 55 -8.84 8.55 11.97
C TYR A 55 -9.17 9.97 11.49
N GLU A 56 -8.86 10.99 12.29
CA GLU A 56 -9.12 12.38 11.93
C GLU A 56 -8.22 12.89 10.79
N ASP A 57 -6.96 12.49 10.77
CA ASP A 57 -5.98 13.02 9.83
C ASP A 57 -6.03 12.31 8.46
N SER A 58 -6.47 11.07 8.41
CA SER A 58 -6.57 10.31 7.15
C SER A 58 -7.42 11.02 6.09
N PRO A 59 -8.66 11.48 6.37
CA PRO A 59 -9.46 12.21 5.39
C PRO A 59 -8.89 13.59 5.06
N LYS A 60 -8.26 14.28 6.02
CA LYS A 60 -7.60 15.57 5.76
C LYS A 60 -6.46 15.38 4.76
N LEU A 61 -5.63 14.37 4.99
CA LEU A 61 -4.52 14.04 4.12
C LEU A 61 -5.01 13.62 2.72
N TYR A 62 -6.03 12.77 2.65
CA TYR A 62 -6.65 12.39 1.38
C TYR A 62 -7.09 13.62 0.57
N ASN A 63 -7.75 14.59 1.22
CA ASN A 63 -8.21 15.81 0.57
C ASN A 63 -7.06 16.67 0.05
N VAL A 64 -5.97 16.79 0.82
CA VAL A 64 -4.74 17.47 0.37
C VAL A 64 -4.19 16.79 -0.88
N MET A 65 -4.05 15.47 -0.85
CA MET A 65 -3.52 14.70 -1.99
C MET A 65 -4.44 14.80 -3.21
N ALA A 66 -5.77 14.77 -3.03
CA ALA A 66 -6.74 14.92 -4.12
C ALA A 66 -6.65 16.30 -4.79
N LYS A 67 -6.53 17.38 -3.98
CA LYS A 67 -6.35 18.75 -4.49
C LYS A 67 -5.10 18.86 -5.37
N TRP A 68 -3.98 18.30 -4.93
CA TRP A 68 -2.74 18.31 -5.69
C TRP A 68 -2.80 17.43 -6.94
N GLU A 69 -3.45 16.27 -6.88
CA GLU A 69 -3.70 15.43 -8.05
C GLU A 69 -4.41 16.21 -9.15
N GLU A 70 -5.48 16.95 -8.82
CA GLU A 70 -6.23 17.78 -9.79
C GLU A 70 -5.36 18.90 -10.40
N LYS A 71 -4.51 19.52 -9.58
CA LYS A 71 -3.58 20.56 -10.04
C LYS A 71 -2.52 19.96 -10.98
N TYR A 72 -1.87 18.88 -10.54
CA TYR A 72 -0.72 18.31 -11.24
C TYR A 72 -1.09 17.48 -12.49
N LYS A 73 -2.31 16.99 -12.60
CA LYS A 73 -2.82 16.43 -13.86
C LYS A 73 -2.87 17.46 -14.96
N LYS A 74 -3.14 18.72 -14.60
CA LYS A 74 -3.19 19.85 -15.57
C LYS A 74 -1.81 20.46 -15.79
N THR A 75 -1.05 20.62 -14.74
CA THR A 75 0.27 21.28 -14.75
C THR A 75 1.21 20.48 -13.82
N PRO A 76 1.90 19.45 -14.34
CA PRO A 76 2.85 18.68 -13.54
C PRO A 76 3.94 19.55 -12.93
N PRO A 77 4.53 19.15 -11.77
CA PRO A 77 5.68 19.86 -11.21
C PRO A 77 6.83 19.95 -12.21
N ALA A 78 7.53 21.09 -12.25
CA ALA A 78 8.61 21.32 -13.20
C ALA A 78 9.79 20.32 -13.07
N ASP A 79 9.97 19.77 -11.87
CA ASP A 79 11.01 18.78 -11.56
C ASP A 79 10.49 17.32 -11.60
N TYR A 80 9.25 17.10 -12.09
CA TYR A 80 8.73 15.75 -12.29
C TYR A 80 9.35 15.08 -13.49
N VAL A 81 9.90 13.89 -13.27
CA VAL A 81 10.48 13.07 -14.35
C VAL A 81 9.47 11.97 -14.71
N GLY A 82 9.02 11.97 -15.95
CA GLY A 82 8.06 11.02 -16.50
C GLY A 82 6.90 11.70 -17.23
N SER A 83 6.31 10.97 -18.17
CA SER A 83 5.12 11.43 -18.90
C SER A 83 4.28 10.21 -19.31
N PRO A 84 2.97 10.21 -19.02
CA PRO A 84 2.21 11.26 -18.32
C PRO A 84 2.52 11.34 -16.80
N TYR A 85 2.04 12.41 -16.17
CA TYR A 85 2.16 12.53 -14.70
C TYR A 85 1.38 11.41 -13.99
N HIS A 86 2.09 10.70 -13.13
CA HIS A 86 1.50 9.68 -12.28
C HIS A 86 1.35 10.24 -10.86
N PRO A 87 0.12 10.53 -10.41
CA PRO A 87 -0.11 11.14 -9.11
C PRO A 87 0.29 10.23 -7.97
N ILE A 88 0.40 10.82 -6.79
CA ILE A 88 0.55 10.07 -5.55
C ILE A 88 -0.70 9.21 -5.31
N GLN A 89 -0.50 8.04 -4.72
CA GLN A 89 -1.59 7.09 -4.44
C GLN A 89 -2.42 7.55 -3.23
N LYS A 90 -3.32 8.51 -3.42
CA LYS A 90 -4.12 9.11 -2.34
C LYS A 90 -4.97 8.11 -1.55
N TRP A 91 -5.30 6.96 -2.16
CA TRP A 91 -6.02 5.88 -1.49
C TRP A 91 -5.21 5.21 -0.37
N CYS A 92 -3.90 5.49 -0.27
CA CYS A 92 -3.04 5.07 0.83
C CYS A 92 -2.91 6.14 1.94
N ALA A 93 -3.78 7.14 2.00
CA ALA A 93 -3.66 8.25 2.96
C ALA A 93 -3.57 7.76 4.41
N GLU A 94 -4.31 6.71 4.77
CA GLU A 94 -4.29 6.11 6.10
C GLU A 94 -2.92 5.49 6.46
N MET A 95 -2.16 5.04 5.47
CA MET A 95 -0.81 4.49 5.71
C MET A 95 0.15 5.60 6.13
N TRP A 96 0.13 6.76 5.47
CA TRP A 96 0.90 7.93 5.90
C TRP A 96 0.39 8.47 7.22
N ALA A 97 -0.94 8.55 7.41
CA ALA A 97 -1.52 9.03 8.65
C ALA A 97 -1.08 8.15 9.84
N THR A 98 -1.06 6.83 9.68
CA THR A 98 -0.58 5.91 10.70
C THR A 98 0.90 6.12 11.01
N LEU A 99 1.75 6.15 9.98
CA LEU A 99 3.20 6.31 10.14
C LEU A 99 3.56 7.67 10.76
N TRP A 100 3.00 8.76 10.22
CA TRP A 100 3.38 10.10 10.65
C TRP A 100 2.82 10.45 12.02
N ASN A 101 1.62 9.97 12.36
CA ASN A 101 1.13 10.07 13.73
C ASN A 101 1.97 9.23 14.71
N ALA A 102 2.54 8.09 14.29
CA ALA A 102 3.46 7.36 15.14
C ALA A 102 4.65 8.26 15.54
N TRP A 103 5.22 9.01 14.61
CA TRP A 103 6.31 9.95 14.93
C TRP A 103 5.86 11.15 15.77
N VAL A 104 4.66 11.71 15.50
CA VAL A 104 4.07 12.79 16.32
C VAL A 104 3.86 12.35 17.77
N PHE A 105 3.48 11.10 17.98
CA PHE A 105 3.30 10.51 19.32
C PHE A 105 4.60 9.96 19.94
N GLY A 106 5.75 10.17 19.30
CA GLY A 106 7.06 9.77 19.82
C GLY A 106 7.36 8.27 19.69
N HIS A 107 6.61 7.54 18.86
CA HIS A 107 6.91 6.14 18.60
C HIS A 107 8.10 5.99 17.65
N HIS A 108 8.96 5.04 17.94
CA HIS A 108 9.99 4.60 17.02
C HIS A 108 9.41 3.63 15.99
N THR A 109 9.77 3.82 14.73
CA THR A 109 9.39 2.91 13.65
C THR A 109 10.62 2.18 13.11
N LEU A 110 10.45 0.90 12.78
CA LEU A 110 11.48 0.06 12.20
C LEU A 110 10.91 -0.64 10.95
N VAL A 111 11.75 -0.79 9.94
CA VAL A 111 11.45 -1.68 8.82
C VAL A 111 12.10 -3.02 9.13
N ASP A 112 11.29 -4.03 9.41
CA ASP A 112 11.75 -5.36 9.80
C ASP A 112 11.61 -6.33 8.64
N LYS A 113 12.64 -7.16 8.42
CA LYS A 113 12.65 -8.19 7.36
C LYS A 113 11.57 -9.26 7.57
N GLU A 114 11.14 -9.50 8.81
CA GLU A 114 10.05 -10.44 9.11
C GLU A 114 8.69 -9.97 8.53
N LEU A 115 8.55 -8.67 8.27
CA LEU A 115 7.39 -8.08 7.61
C LEU A 115 7.59 -7.89 6.10
N ASP A 116 8.68 -8.40 5.54
CA ASP A 116 8.87 -8.40 4.09
C ASP A 116 7.80 -9.28 3.42
N PHE A 117 7.40 -8.92 2.22
CA PHE A 117 6.27 -9.53 1.54
C PHE A 117 6.54 -9.68 0.05
N VAL A 118 5.72 -10.48 -0.57
CA VAL A 118 5.69 -10.72 -2.00
C VAL A 118 4.36 -10.24 -2.58
N PHE A 119 4.41 -9.56 -3.72
CA PHE A 119 3.22 -9.22 -4.49
C PHE A 119 2.70 -10.40 -5.31
N ALA A 120 1.43 -10.35 -5.72
CA ALA A 120 0.85 -11.34 -6.62
C ALA A 120 1.59 -11.43 -7.98
N THR A 121 2.22 -10.34 -8.40
CA THR A 121 2.99 -10.20 -9.65
C THR A 121 4.42 -10.73 -9.57
N ASP A 122 4.92 -11.05 -8.38
CA ASP A 122 6.26 -11.61 -8.17
C ASP A 122 6.32 -13.10 -8.59
N THR A 123 7.52 -13.65 -8.63
CA THR A 123 7.71 -15.06 -8.93
C THR A 123 7.26 -15.96 -7.77
N LEU A 124 6.80 -17.16 -8.09
CA LEU A 124 6.48 -18.19 -7.08
C LEU A 124 7.69 -18.48 -6.18
N ALA A 125 8.91 -18.50 -6.73
CA ALA A 125 10.13 -18.74 -5.96
C ALA A 125 10.34 -17.70 -4.85
N ARG A 126 9.94 -16.43 -5.06
CA ARG A 126 10.04 -15.37 -4.05
C ARG A 126 9.19 -15.69 -2.80
N THR A 127 8.08 -16.42 -2.95
CA THR A 127 7.21 -16.82 -1.82
C THR A 127 7.91 -17.72 -0.79
N GLN A 128 9.03 -18.35 -1.15
CA GLN A 128 9.82 -19.17 -0.22
C GLN A 128 10.72 -18.32 0.70
N GLN A 129 10.91 -17.06 0.39
CA GLN A 129 11.83 -16.17 1.08
C GLN A 129 11.12 -15.26 2.10
N VAL A 130 9.80 -15.18 2.04
CA VAL A 130 8.99 -14.29 2.88
C VAL A 130 7.77 -15.02 3.45
N LYS A 131 7.20 -14.47 4.53
CA LYS A 131 6.07 -15.09 5.24
C LYS A 131 4.71 -14.47 4.84
N ILE A 132 4.74 -13.35 4.13
CA ILE A 132 3.54 -12.57 3.82
C ILE A 132 3.34 -12.49 2.31
N LEU A 133 2.16 -12.88 1.85
CA LEU A 133 1.68 -12.62 0.50
C LEU A 133 0.73 -11.42 0.52
N HIS A 134 1.16 -10.33 -0.10
CA HIS A 134 0.34 -9.15 -0.32
C HIS A 134 -0.30 -9.24 -1.70
N ASN A 135 -1.54 -9.75 -1.77
CA ASN A 135 -2.24 -9.92 -3.05
C ASN A 135 -2.65 -8.57 -3.66
N ALA A 136 -1.65 -7.87 -4.19
CA ALA A 136 -1.75 -6.60 -4.88
C ALA A 136 -0.81 -6.57 -6.09
N GLY A 137 -0.81 -5.46 -6.83
CA GLY A 137 0.06 -5.25 -8.00
C GLY A 137 -0.55 -5.71 -9.32
N VAL A 138 -1.57 -6.58 -9.30
CA VAL A 138 -2.27 -7.01 -10.52
C VAL A 138 -3.09 -5.86 -11.08
N THR A 139 -2.94 -5.61 -12.36
CA THR A 139 -3.67 -4.58 -13.12
C THR A 139 -4.53 -5.21 -14.21
N ASP A 140 -5.34 -4.41 -14.89
CA ASP A 140 -6.15 -4.87 -16.03
C ASP A 140 -5.33 -5.56 -17.14
N LYS A 141 -4.03 -5.25 -17.24
CA LYS A 141 -3.12 -5.88 -18.21
C LYS A 141 -2.70 -7.30 -17.81
N ASP A 142 -2.78 -7.62 -16.53
CA ASP A 142 -2.29 -8.87 -15.96
C ASP A 142 -3.41 -9.82 -15.53
N LYS A 143 -4.65 -9.36 -15.45
CA LYS A 143 -5.78 -10.13 -14.88
C LYS A 143 -6.16 -11.40 -15.65
N GLU A 144 -5.72 -11.51 -16.91
CA GLU A 144 -5.94 -12.73 -17.70
C GLU A 144 -5.03 -13.88 -17.31
N ARG A 145 -3.92 -13.57 -16.60
CA ARG A 145 -2.92 -14.56 -16.17
C ARG A 145 -2.61 -14.54 -14.68
N LEU A 146 -3.14 -13.55 -13.94
CA LEU A 146 -2.95 -13.41 -12.49
C LEU A 146 -4.29 -13.18 -11.81
N PHE A 147 -4.48 -13.70 -10.61
CA PHE A 147 -5.72 -13.50 -9.87
C PHE A 147 -5.89 -12.04 -9.45
N PHE A 148 -6.85 -11.37 -10.06
CA PHE A 148 -7.19 -9.98 -9.75
C PHE A 148 -8.35 -9.93 -8.77
N LYS A 149 -8.06 -9.70 -7.50
CA LYS A 149 -9.08 -9.64 -6.42
C LYS A 149 -10.19 -8.61 -6.68
N GLY A 150 -9.90 -7.55 -7.45
CA GLY A 150 -10.86 -6.50 -7.79
C GLY A 150 -12.11 -7.03 -8.53
N ASP A 151 -11.98 -8.09 -9.32
CA ASP A 151 -13.11 -8.71 -10.03
C ASP A 151 -14.07 -9.45 -9.09
N TYR A 152 -13.69 -9.66 -7.82
CA TYR A 152 -14.43 -10.45 -6.83
C TYR A 152 -14.97 -9.64 -5.66
N ILE A 153 -14.99 -8.31 -5.75
CA ILE A 153 -15.57 -7.44 -4.71
C ILE A 153 -17.04 -7.82 -4.43
N ASN A 154 -17.80 -8.09 -5.50
CA ASN A 154 -19.21 -8.48 -5.44
C ASN A 154 -19.45 -9.89 -5.98
N LYS A 155 -18.42 -10.71 -6.13
CA LYS A 155 -18.50 -12.07 -6.64
C LYS A 155 -17.84 -13.03 -5.66
N ASN A 156 -18.38 -14.23 -5.56
CA ASN A 156 -17.80 -15.27 -4.72
C ASN A 156 -16.62 -15.95 -5.44
N PRO A 157 -15.36 -15.80 -5.00
CA PRO A 157 -14.24 -16.48 -5.65
C PRO A 157 -14.28 -18.00 -5.46
N PHE A 158 -15.00 -18.51 -4.47
CA PHE A 158 -15.19 -19.95 -4.26
C PHE A 158 -16.11 -20.60 -5.31
N ALA A 159 -16.84 -19.81 -6.10
CA ALA A 159 -17.66 -20.31 -7.21
C ALA A 159 -16.83 -20.56 -8.49
N ILE A 160 -15.57 -20.17 -8.53
CA ILE A 160 -14.68 -20.45 -9.67
C ILE A 160 -14.40 -21.95 -9.70
N GLU A 161 -14.62 -22.59 -10.84
CA GLU A 161 -14.42 -24.05 -10.98
C GLU A 161 -12.97 -24.44 -10.69
N ASN A 162 -12.01 -23.77 -11.35
CA ASN A 162 -10.58 -23.98 -11.15
C ASN A 162 -9.78 -22.71 -11.49
N PHE A 163 -8.50 -22.68 -11.11
CA PHE A 163 -7.58 -21.57 -11.36
C PHE A 163 -6.45 -21.96 -12.34
N SER A 164 -6.69 -22.89 -13.27
CA SER A 164 -5.68 -23.36 -14.23
C SER A 164 -5.13 -22.26 -15.14
N TRP A 165 -5.90 -21.18 -15.33
CA TRP A 165 -5.53 -20.00 -16.10
C TRP A 165 -4.51 -19.10 -15.39
N VAL A 166 -4.31 -19.25 -14.06
CA VAL A 166 -3.34 -18.45 -13.32
C VAL A 166 -1.92 -18.96 -13.60
N ASP A 167 -1.01 -18.04 -13.90
CA ASP A 167 0.39 -18.36 -14.14
C ASP A 167 1.00 -19.13 -12.95
N GLN A 168 1.35 -20.38 -13.20
CA GLN A 168 1.86 -21.31 -12.20
C GLN A 168 3.24 -20.91 -11.64
N ASN A 169 3.96 -20.00 -12.30
CA ASN A 169 5.26 -19.47 -11.86
C ASN A 169 5.15 -18.16 -11.08
N SER A 170 3.94 -17.62 -10.93
CA SER A 170 3.66 -16.39 -10.20
C SER A 170 3.31 -16.65 -8.73
N ALA A 171 3.54 -15.66 -7.88
CA ALA A 171 3.08 -15.68 -6.49
C ALA A 171 1.54 -15.68 -6.37
N SER A 172 0.82 -15.21 -7.41
CA SER A 172 -0.63 -15.27 -7.51
C SER A 172 -1.17 -16.70 -7.33
N LYS A 173 -0.40 -17.71 -7.76
CA LYS A 173 -0.72 -19.12 -7.55
C LYS A 173 -0.93 -19.45 -6.07
N LYS A 174 -0.08 -18.97 -5.18
CA LYS A 174 -0.23 -19.23 -3.73
C LYS A 174 -1.56 -18.73 -3.17
N TYR A 175 -2.06 -17.62 -3.69
CA TYR A 175 -3.35 -17.09 -3.29
C TYR A 175 -4.50 -17.96 -3.78
N THR A 176 -4.45 -18.40 -5.04
CA THR A 176 -5.46 -19.29 -5.60
C THR A 176 -5.42 -20.70 -4.98
N ASP A 177 -4.24 -21.23 -4.65
CA ASP A 177 -4.11 -22.47 -3.90
C ASP A 177 -4.80 -22.39 -2.52
N ALA A 178 -4.69 -21.24 -1.85
CA ALA A 178 -5.38 -21.03 -0.57
C ALA A 178 -6.91 -20.98 -0.74
N ILE A 179 -7.42 -20.41 -1.85
CA ILE A 179 -8.86 -20.45 -2.17
C ILE A 179 -9.29 -21.89 -2.42
N GLU A 180 -8.56 -22.67 -3.21
CA GLU A 180 -8.89 -24.08 -3.49
C GLU A 180 -8.90 -24.93 -2.21
N LEU A 181 -7.91 -24.75 -1.34
CA LEU A 181 -7.86 -25.43 -0.05
C LEU A 181 -9.09 -25.07 0.83
N ALA A 182 -9.48 -23.81 0.85
CA ALA A 182 -10.65 -23.37 1.59
C ALA A 182 -11.97 -23.89 0.99
N LYS A 183 -12.06 -24.09 -0.33
CA LYS A 183 -13.21 -24.76 -0.98
C LYS A 183 -13.32 -26.20 -0.50
N GLN A 184 -12.22 -26.95 -0.53
CA GLN A 184 -12.18 -28.35 -0.08
C GLN A 184 -12.60 -28.49 1.39
N ALA A 185 -12.12 -27.62 2.27
CA ALA A 185 -12.49 -27.63 3.67
C ALA A 185 -13.99 -27.36 3.92
N ARG A 186 -14.65 -26.59 3.05
CA ARG A 186 -16.11 -26.34 3.13
C ARG A 186 -16.96 -27.49 2.64
N LEU A 187 -16.44 -28.34 1.74
CA LEU A 187 -17.17 -29.47 1.17
C LEU A 187 -17.02 -30.73 2.02
N GLY A 188 -16.01 -30.79 2.91
CA GLY A 188 -15.71 -31.94 3.77
C GLY A 188 -16.23 -31.84 5.20
N GLY A 189 -16.91 -30.75 5.58
CA GLY A 189 -17.58 -30.53 6.87
C GLY A 189 -19.10 -30.39 6.71
#